data_3e6bd7134bc668559cb2dd4d45f14849
#
_entry.id   3e6bd7134bc668559cb2dd4d45f14849
#
_cell.length_a   1.000
_cell.length_b   1.000
_cell.length_c   1.000
_cell.angle_alpha   90.00
_cell.angle_beta   90.00
_cell.angle_gamma   90.00
#
_symmetry.space_group_name_H-M   'P 1'
#
loop_
_entity.id
_entity.type
_entity.pdbx_description
1 polymer ?
#
loop_
_entity_poly.entity_id
_entity_poly.type
_entity_poly.pdbx_seq_one_letter_code
_entity_poly.pdbx_strand_id
1 'polypeptide(L)'
;FVDTSDYDFSWQVQEDGVRVAGGSLDVPPVAARSSASLPVSWAGYRPTQGTEAFLTIIARARADTVPGLAAGHVIGWEQFALSSTPAALAAPATGQVTVSREGGAVRLAAGDAELVIDRGTGLIRTYRANGRDLLSGGAPHFTRALIDNDLGVGSAKRDVPWRQASEERTVESVDVGAAD
;
A
#
# COMPACT_ATOMS: atom_id res chain seq x y z
N PHE A 1 -31.74 2.24 -11.33
CA PHE A 1 -31.50 1.10 -10.47
C PHE A 1 -31.38 -0.13 -11.34
N VAL A 2 -30.26 -0.83 -11.23
CA VAL A 2 -29.88 -2.02 -12.01
C VAL A 2 -29.88 -3.24 -11.09
N ASP A 3 -30.00 -4.42 -11.65
CA ASP A 3 -29.84 -5.68 -10.95
C ASP A 3 -28.44 -6.27 -11.21
N THR A 4 -28.15 -7.45 -10.66
CA THR A 4 -26.85 -8.08 -10.81
C THR A 4 -26.61 -8.72 -12.18
N SER A 5 -27.64 -8.82 -13.06
CA SER A 5 -27.50 -9.45 -14.39
C SER A 5 -26.64 -8.64 -15.37
N ASP A 6 -26.46 -7.34 -15.09
CA ASP A 6 -25.61 -6.46 -15.89
C ASP A 6 -24.10 -6.62 -15.61
N TYR A 7 -23.73 -7.49 -14.67
CA TYR A 7 -22.36 -7.64 -14.20
C TYR A 7 -21.88 -9.08 -14.25
N ASP A 8 -20.60 -9.23 -14.53
CA ASP A 8 -19.87 -10.48 -14.35
C ASP A 8 -19.13 -10.44 -13.02
N PHE A 9 -19.22 -11.53 -12.26
CA PHE A 9 -18.57 -11.66 -10.98
C PHE A 9 -17.43 -12.68 -11.06
N SER A 10 -16.36 -12.36 -10.38
CA SER A 10 -15.21 -13.26 -10.25
C SER A 10 -14.65 -13.17 -8.83
N TRP A 11 -13.90 -14.19 -8.46
CA TRP A 11 -13.18 -14.22 -7.21
C TRP A 11 -11.72 -14.52 -7.46
N GLN A 12 -10.86 -14.08 -6.57
CA GLN A 12 -9.45 -14.45 -6.52
C GLN A 12 -8.97 -14.57 -5.09
N VAL A 13 -8.01 -15.45 -4.86
CA VAL A 13 -7.26 -15.52 -3.61
C VAL A 13 -5.83 -15.09 -3.88
N GLN A 14 -5.32 -14.26 -2.99
CA GLN A 14 -3.93 -13.82 -2.99
C GLN A 14 -3.29 -14.21 -1.68
N GLU A 15 -2.06 -14.73 -1.74
CA GLU A 15 -1.18 -14.95 -0.59
C GLU A 15 0.05 -14.05 -0.74
N ASP A 16 0.35 -13.25 0.29
CA ASP A 16 1.45 -12.28 0.29
C ASP A 16 1.51 -11.43 -1.01
N GLY A 17 0.33 -11.02 -1.48
CA GLY A 17 0.16 -10.23 -2.71
C GLY A 17 0.20 -11.03 -4.03
N VAL A 18 0.48 -12.34 -3.98
CA VAL A 18 0.52 -13.19 -5.18
C VAL A 18 -0.80 -13.92 -5.36
N ARG A 19 -1.39 -13.84 -6.56
CA ARG A 19 -2.61 -14.59 -6.89
C ARG A 19 -2.32 -16.08 -6.96
N VAL A 20 -2.96 -16.87 -6.10
CA VAL A 20 -2.79 -18.33 -6.00
C VAL A 20 -4.00 -19.12 -6.49
N ALA A 21 -5.19 -18.52 -6.47
CA ALA A 21 -6.41 -19.14 -6.96
C ALA A 21 -7.38 -18.09 -7.50
N GLY A 22 -8.38 -18.51 -8.27
CA GLY A 22 -9.44 -17.63 -8.76
C GLY A 22 -10.32 -18.30 -9.81
N GLY A 23 -11.48 -17.71 -10.03
CA GLY A 23 -12.46 -18.20 -10.97
C GLY A 23 -13.62 -17.23 -11.17
N SER A 24 -14.55 -17.60 -12.02
CA SER A 24 -15.84 -16.92 -12.13
C SER A 24 -16.73 -17.26 -10.93
N LEU A 25 -17.62 -16.35 -10.60
CA LEU A 25 -18.65 -16.54 -9.58
C LEU A 25 -20.01 -16.41 -10.27
N ASP A 26 -20.78 -17.48 -10.22
CA ASP A 26 -22.15 -17.49 -10.75
C ASP A 26 -23.08 -16.80 -9.72
N VAL A 27 -23.57 -15.61 -10.10
CA VAL A 27 -24.44 -14.79 -9.27
C VAL A 27 -25.81 -14.73 -9.95
N PRO A 28 -26.88 -15.21 -9.30
CA PRO A 28 -28.22 -15.09 -9.86
C PRO A 28 -28.65 -13.61 -9.94
N PRO A 29 -29.64 -13.28 -10.79
CA PRO A 29 -30.20 -11.95 -10.82
C PRO A 29 -30.76 -11.57 -9.44
N VAL A 30 -30.23 -10.49 -8.87
CA VAL A 30 -30.69 -9.89 -7.63
C VAL A 30 -31.23 -8.51 -7.95
N ALA A 31 -32.48 -8.30 -7.72
CA ALA A 31 -33.14 -7.04 -8.02
C ALA A 31 -32.58 -5.86 -7.24
N ALA A 32 -32.70 -4.67 -7.78
CA ALA A 32 -32.33 -3.43 -7.10
C ALA A 32 -32.91 -3.35 -5.69
N ARG A 33 -32.11 -2.92 -4.71
CA ARG A 33 -32.48 -2.82 -3.29
C ARG A 33 -32.81 -4.15 -2.61
N SER A 34 -32.44 -5.26 -3.22
CA SER A 34 -32.56 -6.60 -2.66
C SER A 34 -31.17 -7.17 -2.32
N SER A 35 -31.15 -8.27 -1.60
CA SER A 35 -29.93 -9.00 -1.27
C SER A 35 -30.13 -10.49 -1.41
N ALA A 36 -29.05 -11.21 -1.71
CA ALA A 36 -29.01 -12.67 -1.72
C ALA A 36 -27.69 -13.14 -1.09
N SER A 37 -27.74 -14.28 -0.41
CA SER A 37 -26.54 -14.93 0.11
C SER A 37 -26.09 -16.01 -0.87
N LEU A 38 -24.80 -16.03 -1.20
CA LEU A 38 -24.23 -16.97 -2.13
C LEU A 38 -23.06 -17.71 -1.48
N PRO A 39 -22.97 -19.02 -1.61
CA PRO A 39 -21.76 -19.73 -1.24
C PRO A 39 -20.67 -19.44 -2.26
N VAL A 40 -19.52 -18.97 -1.81
CA VAL A 40 -18.32 -18.87 -2.64
C VAL A 40 -17.52 -20.15 -2.41
N SER A 41 -17.41 -20.98 -3.44
CA SER A 41 -16.66 -22.24 -3.35
C SER A 41 -15.29 -22.06 -3.99
N TRP A 42 -14.26 -22.10 -3.20
CA TRP A 42 -12.85 -22.20 -3.64
C TRP A 42 -12.30 -23.60 -3.34
N ALA A 43 -13.02 -24.62 -3.83
CA ALA A 43 -12.74 -26.01 -3.53
C ALA A 43 -11.25 -26.37 -3.70
N GLY A 44 -10.69 -26.95 -2.67
CA GLY A 44 -9.30 -27.42 -2.68
C GLY A 44 -8.26 -26.38 -2.22
N TYR A 45 -8.60 -25.10 -2.11
CA TYR A 45 -7.68 -24.12 -1.58
C TYR A 45 -7.61 -24.18 -0.03
N ARG A 46 -6.40 -24.10 0.48
CA ARG A 46 -6.11 -23.90 1.91
C ARG A 46 -5.02 -22.85 2.02
N PRO A 47 -5.16 -21.81 2.86
CA PRO A 47 -4.11 -20.85 3.09
C PRO A 47 -2.82 -21.53 3.52
N THR A 48 -1.71 -21.10 2.96
CA THR A 48 -0.38 -21.52 3.40
C THR A 48 -0.13 -21.02 4.81
N GLN A 49 0.36 -21.87 5.68
CA GLN A 49 0.63 -21.45 7.06
C GLN A 49 1.72 -20.37 7.09
N GLY A 50 1.45 -19.28 7.80
CA GLY A 50 2.39 -18.17 7.93
C GLY A 50 2.31 -17.13 6.81
N THR A 51 1.33 -17.26 5.88
CA THR A 51 1.06 -16.23 4.86
C THR A 51 -0.15 -15.38 5.23
N GLU A 52 -0.18 -14.17 4.71
CA GLU A 52 -1.35 -13.32 4.71
C GLU A 52 -2.20 -13.63 3.47
N ALA A 53 -3.42 -14.14 3.67
CA ALA A 53 -4.28 -14.57 2.58
C ALA A 53 -5.59 -13.78 2.55
N PHE A 54 -5.95 -13.30 1.35
CA PHE A 54 -7.17 -12.55 1.10
C PHE A 54 -7.99 -13.16 -0.05
N LEU A 55 -9.30 -13.23 0.17
CA LEU A 55 -10.28 -13.45 -0.89
C LEU A 55 -10.77 -12.09 -1.39
N THR A 56 -10.69 -11.85 -2.68
CA THR A 56 -11.27 -10.66 -3.31
C THR A 56 -12.40 -11.08 -4.25
N ILE A 57 -13.58 -10.49 -4.08
CA ILE A 57 -14.72 -10.62 -5.01
C ILE A 57 -14.71 -9.37 -5.88
N ILE A 58 -14.87 -9.53 -7.18
CA ILE A 58 -14.79 -8.45 -8.16
C ILE A 58 -16.04 -8.48 -9.05
N ALA A 59 -16.69 -7.33 -9.18
CA ALA A 59 -17.79 -7.10 -10.11
C ALA A 59 -17.31 -6.29 -11.31
N ARG A 60 -17.65 -6.73 -12.53
CA ARG A 60 -17.27 -6.07 -13.79
C ARG A 60 -18.49 -5.84 -14.66
N ALA A 61 -18.52 -4.73 -15.39
CA ALA A 61 -19.56 -4.48 -16.38
C ALA A 61 -19.52 -5.53 -17.49
N ARG A 62 -20.67 -6.09 -17.87
CA ARG A 62 -20.82 -6.86 -19.10
C ARG A 62 -20.74 -5.95 -20.32
N ALA A 63 -20.41 -6.53 -21.48
CA ALA A 63 -20.48 -5.80 -22.73
C ALA A 63 -21.91 -5.24 -22.93
N ASP A 64 -21.98 -3.99 -23.38
CA ASP A 64 -23.19 -3.30 -23.82
C ASP A 64 -24.34 -3.19 -22.81
N THR A 65 -24.16 -3.61 -21.55
CA THR A 65 -25.22 -3.56 -20.53
C THR A 65 -25.21 -2.29 -19.69
N VAL A 66 -24.03 -1.68 -19.48
CA VAL A 66 -23.89 -0.48 -18.66
C VAL A 66 -23.44 0.71 -19.52
N PRO A 67 -24.34 1.68 -19.79
CA PRO A 67 -24.02 2.82 -20.64
C PRO A 67 -22.79 3.59 -20.15
N GLY A 68 -21.87 3.88 -21.07
CA GLY A 68 -20.67 4.66 -20.79
C GLY A 68 -19.52 3.88 -20.15
N LEU A 69 -19.65 2.58 -19.91
CA LEU A 69 -18.59 1.74 -19.40
C LEU A 69 -18.15 0.70 -20.44
N ALA A 70 -16.85 0.52 -20.57
CA ALA A 70 -16.32 -0.55 -21.40
C ALA A 70 -16.58 -1.91 -20.74
N ALA A 71 -16.75 -2.94 -21.59
CA ALA A 71 -16.83 -4.32 -21.13
C ALA A 71 -15.60 -4.66 -20.25
N GLY A 72 -15.83 -5.34 -19.15
CA GLY A 72 -14.81 -5.71 -18.18
C GLY A 72 -14.36 -4.59 -17.24
N HIS A 73 -14.95 -3.39 -17.34
CA HIS A 73 -14.68 -2.32 -16.37
C HIS A 73 -15.04 -2.77 -14.95
N VAL A 74 -14.12 -2.60 -14.00
CA VAL A 74 -14.36 -2.93 -12.59
C VAL A 74 -15.33 -1.93 -11.99
N ILE A 75 -16.50 -2.40 -11.61
CA ILE A 75 -17.55 -1.60 -10.95
C ILE A 75 -17.27 -1.48 -9.46
N GLY A 76 -16.79 -2.56 -8.87
CA GLY A 76 -16.48 -2.63 -7.46
C GLY A 76 -15.80 -3.95 -7.10
N TRP A 77 -15.24 -3.97 -5.93
CA TRP A 77 -14.64 -5.15 -5.33
C TRP A 77 -14.76 -5.09 -3.81
N GLU A 78 -14.70 -6.26 -3.20
CA GLU A 78 -14.65 -6.41 -1.75
C GLU A 78 -13.61 -7.47 -1.40
N GLN A 79 -12.88 -7.27 -0.30
CA GLN A 79 -11.79 -8.13 0.12
C GLN A 79 -12.01 -8.65 1.54
N PHE A 80 -11.82 -9.95 1.72
CA PHE A 80 -12.02 -10.66 2.98
C PHE A 80 -10.72 -11.35 3.39
N ALA A 81 -10.28 -11.14 4.62
CA ALA A 81 -9.14 -11.87 5.16
C ALA A 81 -9.51 -13.35 5.39
N LEU A 82 -8.76 -14.26 4.80
CA LEU A 82 -8.88 -15.71 5.01
C LEU A 82 -7.93 -16.19 6.09
N SER A 83 -6.75 -15.60 6.18
CA SER A 83 -5.82 -15.75 7.28
C SER A 83 -5.13 -14.42 7.52
N SER A 84 -4.87 -14.09 8.76
CA SER A 84 -4.18 -12.87 9.18
C SER A 84 -2.97 -13.20 10.06
N THR A 85 -2.28 -14.30 9.75
CA THR A 85 -0.99 -14.52 10.40
C THR A 85 -0.02 -13.53 9.81
N PRO A 86 0.47 -12.52 10.56
CA PRO A 86 1.44 -11.60 10.03
C PRO A 86 2.63 -12.39 9.49
N ALA A 87 3.08 -12.06 8.29
CA ALA A 87 4.36 -12.57 7.83
C ALA A 87 5.38 -12.28 8.94
N ALA A 88 6.08 -13.29 9.39
CA ALA A 88 7.16 -13.07 10.34
C ALA A 88 8.07 -12.02 9.71
N LEU A 89 8.26 -10.89 10.42
CA LEU A 89 9.23 -9.91 9.98
C LEU A 89 10.51 -10.67 9.67
N ALA A 90 11.04 -10.48 8.48
CA ALA A 90 12.30 -11.10 8.10
C ALA A 90 13.29 -10.84 9.24
N ALA A 91 13.96 -11.91 9.70
CA ALA A 91 14.99 -11.74 10.73
C ALA A 91 15.92 -10.61 10.30
N PRO A 92 16.29 -9.70 11.21
CA PRO A 92 17.20 -8.61 10.86
C PRO A 92 18.43 -9.22 10.18
N ALA A 93 18.82 -8.62 9.06
CA ALA A 93 19.97 -9.10 8.32
C ALA A 93 21.17 -9.13 9.26
N THR A 94 21.80 -10.30 9.42
CA THR A 94 22.99 -10.51 10.24
C THR A 94 24.22 -9.99 9.48
N GLY A 95 24.31 -8.68 9.28
CA GLY A 95 25.43 -8.04 8.60
C GLY A 95 25.98 -6.89 9.45
N GLN A 96 27.28 -6.69 9.42
CA GLN A 96 27.89 -5.50 10.01
C GLN A 96 27.52 -4.28 9.16
N VAL A 97 26.96 -3.25 9.81
CA VAL A 97 26.77 -1.95 9.18
C VAL A 97 28.06 -1.14 9.30
N THR A 98 28.62 -0.77 8.18
CA THR A 98 29.76 0.15 8.13
C THR A 98 29.26 1.58 8.14
N VAL A 99 29.77 2.41 9.03
CA VAL A 99 29.42 3.83 9.14
C VAL A 99 30.64 4.67 8.73
N SER A 100 30.50 5.51 7.73
CA SER A 100 31.51 6.52 7.36
C SER A 100 30.92 7.93 7.40
N ARG A 101 31.77 8.92 7.64
CA ARG A 101 31.40 10.34 7.78
C ARG A 101 32.31 11.17 6.90
N GLU A 102 31.82 11.59 5.75
CA GLU A 102 32.57 12.37 4.77
C GLU A 102 31.71 13.45 4.12
N GLY A 103 32.33 14.58 3.77
CA GLY A 103 31.67 15.62 2.95
C GLY A 103 30.33 16.13 3.50
N GLY A 104 30.17 16.21 4.84
CA GLY A 104 28.92 16.64 5.44
C GLY A 104 27.79 15.60 5.38
N ALA A 105 28.12 14.35 5.09
CA ALA A 105 27.17 13.24 5.07
C ALA A 105 27.58 12.11 6.03
N VAL A 106 26.60 11.32 6.44
CA VAL A 106 26.78 10.00 7.04
C VAL A 106 26.34 8.96 6.02
N ARG A 107 27.22 8.01 5.76
CA ARG A 107 26.96 6.86 4.91
C ARG A 107 26.91 5.61 5.77
N LEU A 108 25.84 4.85 5.64
CA LEU A 108 25.64 3.55 6.25
C LEU A 108 25.62 2.51 5.13
N ALA A 109 26.45 1.49 5.23
CA ALA A 109 26.53 0.45 4.20
C ALA A 109 26.49 -0.94 4.84
N ALA A 110 25.70 -1.84 4.25
CA ALA A 110 25.58 -3.23 4.66
C ALA A 110 25.32 -4.10 3.41
N GLY A 111 26.27 -4.98 3.08
CA GLY A 111 26.21 -5.75 1.84
C GLY A 111 26.17 -4.83 0.62
N ASP A 112 25.12 -4.95 -0.17
CA ASP A 112 24.86 -4.12 -1.36
C ASP A 112 23.88 -2.96 -1.10
N ALA A 113 23.45 -2.77 0.17
CA ALA A 113 22.62 -1.65 0.57
C ALA A 113 23.46 -0.47 1.09
N GLU A 114 23.05 0.73 0.72
CA GLU A 114 23.68 1.98 1.11
C GLU A 114 22.64 3.05 1.39
N LEU A 115 22.73 3.69 2.57
CA LEU A 115 21.93 4.84 2.94
C LEU A 115 22.85 6.04 3.19
N VAL A 116 22.57 7.17 2.57
CA VAL A 116 23.32 8.42 2.75
C VAL A 116 22.40 9.47 3.37
N ILE A 117 22.82 10.03 4.49
CA ILE A 117 22.11 11.06 5.25
C ILE A 117 22.94 12.35 5.25
N ASP A 118 22.30 13.46 4.95
CA ASP A 118 22.89 14.80 5.05
C ASP A 118 22.97 15.23 6.52
N ARG A 119 24.15 15.59 7.01
CA ARG A 119 24.35 16.00 8.39
C ARG A 119 23.85 17.40 8.71
N GLY A 120 23.79 18.27 7.72
CA GLY A 120 23.31 19.63 7.91
C GLY A 120 21.78 19.70 7.97
N THR A 121 21.10 18.82 7.23
CA THR A 121 19.63 18.82 7.12
C THR A 121 18.96 17.65 7.82
N GLY A 122 19.71 16.60 8.18
CA GLY A 122 19.15 15.35 8.72
C GLY A 122 18.33 14.56 7.71
N LEU A 123 18.41 14.90 6.42
CA LEU A 123 17.62 14.27 5.37
C LEU A 123 18.34 13.10 4.73
N ILE A 124 17.57 12.12 4.27
CA ILE A 124 18.08 11.08 3.38
C ILE A 124 18.43 11.74 2.05
N ARG A 125 19.69 11.59 1.61
CA ARG A 125 20.13 11.97 0.27
C ARG A 125 19.80 10.88 -0.73
N THR A 126 20.17 9.64 -0.42
CA THR A 126 19.94 8.47 -1.26
C THR A 126 19.79 7.22 -0.41
N TYR A 127 18.96 6.30 -0.90
CA TYR A 127 18.95 4.92 -0.44
C TYR A 127 19.04 4.00 -1.64
N ARG A 128 20.04 3.14 -1.64
CA ARG A 128 20.35 2.22 -2.73
C ARG A 128 20.41 0.79 -2.20
N ALA A 129 19.89 -0.17 -2.93
CA ALA A 129 20.04 -1.58 -2.63
C ALA A 129 19.92 -2.41 -3.93
N ASN A 130 20.59 -3.55 -3.97
CA ASN A 130 20.60 -4.45 -5.13
C ASN A 130 21.00 -3.71 -6.43
N GLY A 131 21.96 -2.79 -6.36
CA GLY A 131 22.40 -1.99 -7.51
C GLY A 131 21.40 -0.95 -8.02
N ARG A 132 20.28 -0.72 -7.33
CA ARG A 132 19.19 0.20 -7.73
C ARG A 132 19.04 1.33 -6.71
N ASP A 133 18.83 2.52 -7.20
CA ASP A 133 18.40 3.64 -6.37
C ASP A 133 16.91 3.48 -6.04
N LEU A 134 16.61 3.28 -4.76
CA LEU A 134 15.26 3.07 -4.25
C LEU A 134 14.63 4.38 -3.79
N LEU A 135 15.46 5.31 -3.29
CA LEU A 135 15.02 6.62 -2.83
C LEU A 135 16.08 7.67 -3.17
N SER A 136 15.64 8.78 -3.73
CA SER A 136 16.43 9.97 -4.04
C SER A 136 15.83 11.15 -3.29
N GLY A 137 16.39 11.45 -2.12
CA GLY A 137 15.85 12.44 -1.19
C GLY A 137 14.77 11.87 -0.26
N GLY A 138 14.44 12.61 0.76
CA GLY A 138 13.39 12.26 1.71
C GLY A 138 13.34 13.26 2.85
N ALA A 139 12.15 13.75 3.17
CA ALA A 139 11.91 14.68 4.26
C ALA A 139 10.62 14.32 5.00
N PRO A 140 10.53 14.57 6.30
CA PRO A 140 9.26 14.51 7.00
C PRO A 140 8.25 15.48 6.36
N HIS A 141 7.05 14.98 6.08
CA HIS A 141 5.98 15.77 5.51
C HIS A 141 4.68 15.45 6.25
N PHE A 142 4.07 16.48 6.87
CA PHE A 142 2.94 16.33 7.79
C PHE A 142 1.63 16.86 7.22
N THR A 143 1.62 17.25 5.94
CA THR A 143 0.43 17.78 5.28
C THR A 143 0.22 17.14 3.92
N ARG A 144 -0.96 17.33 3.36
CA ARG A 144 -1.31 17.00 1.98
C ARG A 144 -2.00 18.18 1.30
N ALA A 145 -2.17 18.13 0.00
CA ALA A 145 -3.02 19.09 -0.69
C ALA A 145 -4.45 19.03 -0.12
N LEU A 146 -5.03 20.20 0.11
CA LEU A 146 -6.38 20.31 0.64
C LEU A 146 -7.40 20.03 -0.45
N ILE A 147 -8.47 19.34 -0.08
CA ILE A 147 -9.66 19.13 -0.91
C ILE A 147 -10.81 20.03 -0.43
N ASP A 148 -11.91 20.08 -1.17
CA ASP A 148 -13.05 20.94 -0.87
C ASP A 148 -13.62 20.74 0.55
N ASN A 149 -13.69 19.50 1.02
CA ASN A 149 -14.13 19.21 2.38
C ASN A 149 -13.20 19.81 3.44
N ASP A 150 -11.89 19.77 3.20
CA ASP A 150 -10.91 20.38 4.11
C ASP A 150 -11.11 21.91 4.19
N LEU A 151 -11.39 22.52 3.06
CA LEU A 151 -11.69 23.96 3.00
C LEU A 151 -12.98 24.29 3.76
N GLY A 152 -14.01 23.46 3.57
CA GLY A 152 -15.31 23.63 4.22
C GLY A 152 -15.25 23.51 5.75
N VAL A 153 -14.38 22.64 6.30
CA VAL A 153 -14.19 22.49 7.77
C VAL A 153 -13.08 23.37 8.33
N GLY A 154 -12.50 24.25 7.54
CA GLY A 154 -11.50 25.23 7.98
C GLY A 154 -10.08 24.68 8.20
N SER A 155 -9.76 23.50 7.63
CA SER A 155 -8.42 22.91 7.71
C SER A 155 -7.32 23.81 7.16
N ALA A 156 -7.63 24.64 6.17
CA ALA A 156 -6.68 25.61 5.61
C ALA A 156 -6.08 26.55 6.67
N LYS A 157 -6.83 26.86 7.73
CA LYS A 157 -6.37 27.70 8.84
C LYS A 157 -5.85 26.87 10.02
N ARG A 158 -6.58 25.82 10.38
CA ARG A 158 -6.26 24.96 11.52
C ARG A 158 -4.94 24.21 11.34
N ASP A 159 -4.63 23.78 10.13
CA ASP A 159 -3.53 22.86 9.86
C ASP A 159 -2.25 23.60 9.39
N VAL A 160 -2.22 24.95 9.47
CA VAL A 160 -1.03 25.77 9.17
C VAL A 160 0.22 25.31 9.95
N PRO A 161 0.14 25.01 11.26
CA PRO A 161 1.33 24.57 12.01
C PRO A 161 1.97 23.29 11.45
N TRP A 162 1.15 22.36 10.93
CA TRP A 162 1.66 21.11 10.32
C TRP A 162 2.38 21.36 9.00
N ARG A 163 1.91 22.33 8.21
CA ARG A 163 2.60 22.76 7.00
C ARG A 163 3.93 23.41 7.34
N GLN A 164 3.91 24.33 8.30
CA GLN A 164 5.14 24.99 8.77
C GLN A 164 6.14 23.98 9.33
N ALA A 165 5.69 22.99 10.10
CA ALA A 165 6.54 21.92 10.61
C ALA A 165 7.21 21.09 9.48
N SER A 166 6.57 20.99 8.32
CA SER A 166 7.16 20.34 7.15
C SER A 166 8.22 21.22 6.46
N GLU A 167 7.97 22.52 6.35
CA GLU A 167 8.74 23.46 5.52
C GLU A 167 9.85 24.18 6.31
N GLU A 168 9.59 24.53 7.58
CA GLU A 168 10.43 25.43 8.38
C GLU A 168 11.25 24.72 9.47
N ARG A 169 11.33 23.39 9.42
CA ARG A 169 12.09 22.63 10.42
C ARG A 169 13.56 22.97 10.40
N THR A 170 14.17 23.01 11.57
CA THR A 170 15.61 23.11 11.77
C THR A 170 16.15 21.83 12.37
N VAL A 171 17.39 21.49 12.06
CA VAL A 171 18.11 20.33 12.61
C VAL A 171 19.12 20.81 13.62
N GLU A 172 18.98 20.38 14.86
CA GLU A 172 19.92 20.74 15.94
C GLU A 172 21.14 19.82 15.93
N SER A 173 20.93 18.51 15.75
CA SER A 173 22.01 17.53 15.62
C SER A 173 21.60 16.34 14.76
N VAL A 174 22.58 15.66 14.20
CA VAL A 174 22.44 14.36 13.55
C VAL A 174 23.46 13.41 14.16
N ASP A 175 22.99 12.51 15.00
CA ASP A 175 23.81 11.55 15.70
C ASP A 175 23.54 10.15 15.16
N VAL A 176 24.59 9.37 15.02
CA VAL A 176 24.52 7.95 14.63
C VAL A 176 25.05 7.14 15.80
N GLY A 177 24.16 6.41 16.44
CA GLY A 177 24.49 5.46 17.48
C GLY A 177 25.34 4.29 16.95
N ALA A 178 26.00 3.57 17.84
CA ALA A 178 26.56 2.28 17.50
C ALA A 178 25.40 1.30 17.21
N ALA A 179 25.55 0.47 16.18
CA ALA A 179 24.65 -0.67 16.01
C ALA A 179 25.02 -1.70 17.09
N ASP A 180 24.07 -2.00 17.95
CA ASP A 180 24.17 -3.10 18.93
C ASP A 180 24.04 -4.45 18.24
#